data_50950aa8b877fed4892cbe85b13d8f8c
#
_entry.id   50950aa8b877fed4892cbe85b13d8f8c
#
_cell.length_a   1.000
_cell.length_b   1.000
_cell.length_c   1.000
_cell.angle_alpha   90.00
_cell.angle_beta   90.00
_cell.angle_gamma   90.00
#
_symmetry.space_group_name_H-M   'P 1'
#
loop_
_entity.id
_entity.type
_entity.pdbx_description
1 polymer ?
#
loop_
_entity_poly.entity_id
_entity_poly.type
_entity_poly.pdbx_seq_one_letter_code
_entity_poly.pdbx_strand_id
1 'polypeptide(L)'
;MEILSQLSALPCQYESLKAEKRPILLYGMGDGAEKIYSELHKRGIEAQGVFASEGFVRGQSFLGHRVMSLSEAEEKYKDFVCVLCFALEGEKAQILKPLREKHTLYSPNVPVYGEGVCDKAFILENIEKIQKLYDCLADDLSRKILMSVLKYNITGEIGYLQLEEDTFSYPNGFFRHSKRHIDVGAYDGDSVLEYAAYNEAYADIAAFEPDKANFKKLKQNTAELRNILCENAAVADKDGASGVMGKGNRGTFLGEGGSGSIRTVKLDTYCRQPNINADGVPVGSMKIDAEGMDRQAIAGAANLIYKNRPDILVAVYHRAGDIFEIPLLIRNCDYKYKLYLRKKEYVPAWDVFLLATRKD
;
A
#
# COMPACT_ATOMS: atom_id res chain seq x y z
N MET A 1 -24.82 -10.09 4.79
CA MET A 1 -25.28 -11.03 3.72
C MET A 1 -25.13 -10.44 2.31
N GLU A 2 -25.37 -9.15 2.12
CA GLU A 2 -25.30 -8.48 0.81
C GLU A 2 -23.88 -8.46 0.21
N ILE A 3 -22.86 -8.11 1.00
CA ILE A 3 -21.45 -8.07 0.54
C ILE A 3 -20.98 -9.46 0.11
N LEU A 4 -21.24 -10.49 0.92
CA LEU A 4 -20.91 -11.87 0.59
C LEU A 4 -21.52 -12.30 -0.75
N SER A 5 -22.81 -12.01 -0.96
CA SER A 5 -23.50 -12.33 -2.22
C SER A 5 -22.87 -11.62 -3.42
N GLN A 6 -22.54 -10.33 -3.28
CA GLN A 6 -21.91 -9.55 -4.35
C GLN A 6 -20.51 -10.07 -4.70
N LEU A 7 -19.67 -10.39 -3.71
CA LEU A 7 -18.29 -10.81 -3.94
C LEU A 7 -18.20 -12.28 -4.39
N SER A 8 -19.04 -13.18 -3.85
CA SER A 8 -19.04 -14.59 -4.22
C SER A 8 -19.47 -14.85 -5.66
N ALA A 9 -20.35 -14.00 -6.20
CA ALA A 9 -20.82 -14.09 -7.58
C ALA A 9 -19.78 -13.69 -8.64
N LEU A 10 -18.73 -12.98 -8.27
CA LEU A 10 -17.71 -12.51 -9.22
C LEU A 10 -16.81 -13.65 -9.73
N PRO A 11 -16.39 -13.61 -11.01
CA PRO A 11 -15.42 -14.57 -11.53
C PRO A 11 -14.04 -14.33 -10.88
N CYS A 12 -13.35 -15.42 -10.51
CA CYS A 12 -11.99 -15.32 -10.00
C CYS A 12 -11.00 -15.22 -11.16
N GLN A 13 -10.15 -14.19 -11.19
CA GLN A 13 -9.16 -13.98 -12.24
C GLN A 13 -8.24 -15.19 -12.44
N TYR A 14 -7.82 -15.84 -11.36
CA TYR A 14 -6.93 -17.01 -11.47
C TYR A 14 -7.64 -18.25 -12.02
N GLU A 15 -8.91 -18.44 -11.73
CA GLU A 15 -9.72 -19.51 -12.32
C GLU A 15 -9.96 -19.23 -13.82
N SER A 16 -10.26 -17.96 -14.16
CA SER A 16 -10.42 -17.53 -15.55
C SER A 16 -9.12 -17.71 -16.35
N LEU A 17 -7.97 -17.30 -15.80
CA LEU A 17 -6.66 -17.48 -16.44
C LEU A 17 -6.31 -18.97 -16.58
N LYS A 18 -6.65 -19.82 -15.59
CA LYS A 18 -6.40 -21.26 -15.68
C LYS A 18 -7.25 -21.96 -16.73
N ALA A 19 -8.46 -21.48 -16.96
CA ALA A 19 -9.38 -22.01 -17.98
C ALA A 19 -9.09 -21.44 -19.40
N GLU A 20 -8.23 -20.44 -19.50
CA GLU A 20 -7.93 -19.74 -20.75
C GLU A 20 -7.21 -20.66 -21.74
N LYS A 21 -7.61 -20.59 -23.00
CA LYS A 21 -7.01 -21.36 -24.10
C LYS A 21 -6.10 -20.52 -24.99
N ARG A 22 -6.27 -19.21 -24.96
CA ARG A 22 -5.39 -18.28 -25.67
C ARG A 22 -4.05 -18.19 -24.97
N PRO A 23 -2.98 -17.83 -25.66
CA PRO A 23 -1.70 -17.54 -25.02
C PRO A 23 -1.83 -16.45 -23.95
N ILE A 24 -1.22 -16.67 -22.77
CA ILE A 24 -1.12 -15.68 -21.72
C ILE A 24 0.24 -15.01 -21.81
N LEU A 25 0.27 -13.69 -21.98
CA LEU A 25 1.50 -12.93 -22.08
C LEU A 25 1.63 -11.94 -20.90
N LEU A 26 2.82 -11.89 -20.31
CA LEU A 26 3.16 -10.91 -19.30
C LEU A 26 3.52 -9.57 -19.94
N TYR A 27 2.89 -8.49 -19.50
CA TYR A 27 3.24 -7.15 -19.91
C TYR A 27 4.09 -6.48 -18.84
N GLY A 28 5.40 -6.40 -19.09
CA GLY A 28 6.38 -5.81 -18.20
C GLY A 28 7.41 -6.79 -17.65
N MET A 29 8.41 -6.24 -16.99
CA MET A 29 9.57 -6.93 -16.42
C MET A 29 9.89 -6.35 -15.03
N GLY A 30 10.68 -7.11 -14.23
CA GLY A 30 11.13 -6.70 -12.91
C GLY A 30 10.37 -7.39 -11.78
N ASP A 31 10.50 -6.90 -10.57
CA ASP A 31 10.01 -7.53 -9.32
C ASP A 31 8.52 -7.87 -9.37
N GLY A 32 7.69 -6.95 -9.86
CA GLY A 32 6.24 -7.20 -9.99
C GLY A 32 5.94 -8.36 -10.94
N ALA A 33 6.66 -8.46 -12.06
CA ALA A 33 6.49 -9.54 -13.01
C ALA A 33 7.00 -10.89 -12.46
N GLU A 34 8.09 -10.90 -11.70
CA GLU A 34 8.58 -12.11 -11.03
C GLU A 34 7.57 -12.61 -9.98
N LYS A 35 7.02 -11.73 -9.17
CA LYS A 35 5.98 -12.07 -8.18
C LYS A 35 4.71 -12.62 -8.84
N ILE A 36 4.22 -11.94 -9.89
CA ILE A 36 3.03 -12.37 -10.63
C ILE A 36 3.29 -13.71 -11.31
N TYR A 37 4.44 -13.87 -11.99
CA TYR A 37 4.82 -15.13 -12.62
C TYR A 37 4.87 -16.29 -11.62
N SER A 38 5.52 -16.06 -10.46
CA SER A 38 5.57 -17.06 -9.38
C SER A 38 4.18 -17.46 -8.90
N GLU A 39 3.29 -16.47 -8.74
CA GLU A 39 1.92 -16.72 -8.28
C GLU A 39 1.07 -17.47 -9.33
N LEU A 40 1.22 -17.15 -10.61
CA LEU A 40 0.60 -17.90 -11.71
C LEU A 40 1.11 -19.35 -11.75
N HIS A 41 2.43 -19.53 -11.65
CA HIS A 41 3.06 -20.86 -11.69
C HIS A 41 2.62 -21.75 -10.52
N LYS A 42 2.52 -21.23 -9.29
CA LYS A 42 1.98 -21.96 -8.13
C LYS A 42 0.56 -22.49 -8.38
N ARG A 43 -0.21 -21.84 -9.23
CA ARG A 43 -1.59 -22.20 -9.59
C ARG A 43 -1.68 -23.09 -10.84
N GLY A 44 -0.55 -23.44 -11.44
CA GLY A 44 -0.46 -24.21 -12.68
C GLY A 44 -0.91 -23.41 -13.90
N ILE A 45 -0.70 -22.10 -13.90
CA ILE A 45 -0.96 -21.18 -15.02
C ILE A 45 0.39 -20.81 -15.63
N GLU A 46 0.59 -21.10 -16.91
CA GLU A 46 1.83 -20.81 -17.61
C GLU A 46 1.68 -19.58 -18.50
N ALA A 47 2.67 -18.68 -18.47
CA ALA A 47 2.81 -17.60 -19.41
C ALA A 47 3.64 -18.07 -20.61
N GLN A 48 3.16 -17.82 -21.83
CA GLN A 48 3.81 -18.24 -23.06
C GLN A 48 4.77 -17.18 -23.62
N GLY A 49 4.82 -16.00 -23.03
CA GLY A 49 5.72 -14.95 -23.47
C GLY A 49 5.69 -13.72 -22.59
N VAL A 50 6.65 -12.83 -22.87
CA VAL A 50 6.80 -11.54 -22.20
C VAL A 50 6.94 -10.45 -23.24
N PHE A 51 6.22 -9.35 -23.04
CA PHE A 51 6.39 -8.16 -23.88
C PHE A 51 6.50 -6.90 -23.02
N ALA A 52 7.06 -5.85 -23.61
CA ALA A 52 7.25 -4.56 -22.96
C ALA A 52 6.94 -3.41 -23.92
N SER A 53 6.77 -2.21 -23.39
CA SER A 53 6.70 -0.98 -24.21
C SER A 53 7.98 -0.79 -25.00
N GLU A 54 7.89 -0.23 -26.21
CA GLU A 54 9.00 -0.19 -27.18
C GLU A 54 10.32 0.34 -26.60
N GLY A 55 10.29 1.40 -25.78
CA GLY A 55 11.48 1.97 -25.14
C GLY A 55 12.21 1.03 -24.16
N PHE A 56 11.58 -0.09 -23.77
CA PHE A 56 12.12 -1.09 -22.86
C PHE A 56 12.54 -2.40 -23.55
N VAL A 57 12.33 -2.54 -24.85
CA VAL A 57 12.75 -3.73 -25.62
C VAL A 57 14.18 -3.51 -26.13
N ARG A 58 15.13 -4.32 -25.62
CA ARG A 58 16.56 -4.20 -25.92
C ARG A 58 17.19 -5.55 -26.32
N GLY A 59 16.37 -6.51 -26.78
CA GLY A 59 16.82 -7.86 -27.13
C GLY A 59 17.12 -8.76 -25.91
N GLN A 60 16.80 -8.33 -24.71
CA GLN A 60 16.99 -9.10 -23.47
C GLN A 60 15.99 -10.26 -23.34
N SER A 61 16.34 -11.20 -22.48
CA SER A 61 15.43 -12.26 -22.02
C SER A 61 14.97 -12.01 -20.58
N PHE A 62 13.75 -12.41 -20.26
CA PHE A 62 13.17 -12.35 -18.94
C PHE A 62 12.32 -13.60 -18.68
N LEU A 63 12.49 -14.27 -17.56
CA LEU A 63 11.80 -15.52 -17.17
C LEU A 63 11.90 -16.62 -18.26
N GLY A 64 13.05 -16.72 -18.93
CA GLY A 64 13.26 -17.70 -20.00
C GLY A 64 12.68 -17.33 -21.37
N HIS A 65 11.98 -16.20 -21.49
CA HIS A 65 11.41 -15.71 -22.73
C HIS A 65 12.21 -14.52 -23.28
N ARG A 66 12.40 -14.46 -24.62
CA ARG A 66 12.84 -13.22 -25.27
C ARG A 66 11.74 -12.17 -25.06
N VAL A 67 12.10 -10.99 -24.63
CA VAL A 67 11.16 -9.87 -24.47
C VAL A 67 10.82 -9.30 -25.84
N MET A 68 9.54 -9.24 -26.16
CA MET A 68 8.98 -8.75 -27.43
C MET A 68 8.47 -7.30 -27.26
N SER A 69 8.35 -6.58 -28.36
CA SER A 69 7.47 -5.42 -28.44
C SER A 69 6.00 -5.86 -28.50
N LEU A 70 5.07 -4.92 -28.30
CA LEU A 70 3.64 -5.22 -28.48
C LEU A 70 3.33 -5.66 -29.92
N SER A 71 3.92 -4.99 -30.91
CA SER A 71 3.75 -5.35 -32.34
C SER A 71 4.27 -6.76 -32.63
N GLU A 72 5.45 -7.15 -32.12
CA GLU A 72 5.97 -8.52 -32.30
C GLU A 72 5.06 -9.55 -31.60
N ALA A 73 4.47 -9.21 -30.44
CA ALA A 73 3.53 -10.08 -29.73
C ALA A 73 2.21 -10.24 -30.51
N GLU A 74 1.65 -9.15 -31.06
CA GLU A 74 0.43 -9.17 -31.90
C GLU A 74 0.68 -9.95 -33.21
N GLU A 75 1.84 -9.80 -33.83
CA GLU A 75 2.19 -10.55 -35.05
C GLU A 75 2.29 -12.06 -34.77
N LYS A 76 2.96 -12.43 -33.68
CA LYS A 76 3.22 -13.84 -33.34
C LYS A 76 1.98 -14.57 -32.82
N TYR A 77 1.21 -13.94 -31.92
CA TYR A 77 0.13 -14.60 -31.20
C TYR A 77 -1.27 -14.21 -31.68
N LYS A 78 -1.40 -13.08 -32.38
CA LYS A 78 -2.65 -12.51 -32.94
C LYS A 78 -3.67 -12.17 -31.86
N ASP A 79 -4.22 -13.18 -31.16
CA ASP A 79 -5.11 -13.04 -30.03
C ASP A 79 -4.48 -13.67 -28.78
N PHE A 80 -4.40 -12.92 -27.70
CA PHE A 80 -3.79 -13.34 -26.44
C PHE A 80 -4.44 -12.63 -25.26
N VAL A 81 -4.22 -13.20 -24.07
CA VAL A 81 -4.57 -12.55 -22.80
C VAL A 81 -3.33 -11.85 -22.24
N CYS A 82 -3.49 -10.61 -21.87
CA CYS A 82 -2.44 -9.79 -21.29
C CYS A 82 -2.53 -9.79 -19.77
N VAL A 83 -1.41 -9.99 -19.08
CA VAL A 83 -1.27 -9.85 -17.64
C VAL A 83 -0.34 -8.68 -17.35
N LEU A 84 -0.89 -7.59 -16.81
CA LEU A 84 -0.12 -6.39 -16.45
C LEU A 84 0.76 -6.68 -15.24
N CYS A 85 2.05 -6.39 -15.34
CA CYS A 85 3.06 -6.73 -14.36
C CYS A 85 3.82 -5.54 -13.78
N PHE A 86 3.34 -4.33 -13.98
CA PHE A 86 3.94 -3.11 -13.43
C PHE A 86 2.86 -2.12 -13.01
N ALA A 87 3.26 -1.17 -12.19
CA ALA A 87 2.35 -0.18 -11.64
C ALA A 87 2.27 1.08 -12.50
N LEU A 88 1.08 1.68 -12.55
CA LEU A 88 0.77 2.91 -13.29
C LEU A 88 -0.01 3.86 -12.38
N GLU A 89 0.41 5.10 -12.36
CA GLU A 89 -0.19 6.17 -11.56
C GLU A 89 -0.93 7.16 -12.46
N GLY A 90 -2.16 7.50 -12.10
CA GLY A 90 -2.95 8.54 -12.74
C GLY A 90 -3.06 8.38 -14.25
N GLU A 91 -2.83 9.46 -14.97
CA GLU A 91 -2.95 9.49 -16.44
C GLU A 91 -2.06 8.49 -17.18
N LYS A 92 -0.98 7.99 -16.54
CA LYS A 92 -0.13 6.96 -17.15
C LYS A 92 -0.90 5.67 -17.43
N ALA A 93 -2.00 5.40 -16.74
CA ALA A 93 -2.87 4.27 -17.01
C ALA A 93 -3.56 4.34 -18.39
N GLN A 94 -3.60 5.51 -19.04
CA GLN A 94 -4.14 5.68 -20.39
C GLN A 94 -3.42 4.83 -21.44
N ILE A 95 -2.16 4.49 -21.23
CA ILE A 95 -1.40 3.59 -22.14
C ILE A 95 -2.05 2.21 -22.30
N LEU A 96 -2.88 1.79 -21.34
CA LEU A 96 -3.58 0.51 -21.37
C LEU A 96 -4.84 0.53 -22.24
N LYS A 97 -5.35 1.70 -22.60
CA LYS A 97 -6.62 1.82 -23.33
C LYS A 97 -6.57 1.10 -24.68
N PRO A 98 -5.58 1.33 -25.59
CA PRO A 98 -5.52 0.61 -26.86
C PRO A 98 -5.38 -0.91 -26.69
N LEU A 99 -4.66 -1.34 -25.64
CA LEU A 99 -4.47 -2.77 -25.36
C LEU A 99 -5.78 -3.41 -24.91
N ARG A 100 -6.56 -2.75 -24.05
CA ARG A 100 -7.87 -3.22 -23.55
C ARG A 100 -8.94 -3.26 -24.64
N GLU A 101 -8.83 -2.44 -25.68
CA GLU A 101 -9.76 -2.46 -26.83
C GLU A 101 -9.54 -3.68 -27.72
N LYS A 102 -8.33 -4.24 -27.74
CA LYS A 102 -7.96 -5.38 -28.60
C LYS A 102 -7.88 -6.71 -27.85
N HIS A 103 -7.40 -6.69 -26.61
CA HIS A 103 -7.05 -7.89 -25.83
C HIS A 103 -7.72 -7.90 -24.48
N THR A 104 -7.98 -9.08 -23.95
CA THR A 104 -8.37 -9.25 -22.56
C THR A 104 -7.16 -8.91 -21.68
N LEU A 105 -7.35 -8.05 -20.67
CA LEU A 105 -6.29 -7.61 -19.77
C LEU A 105 -6.67 -7.88 -18.33
N TYR A 106 -5.82 -8.61 -17.62
CA TYR A 106 -5.86 -8.79 -16.17
C TYR A 106 -4.71 -8.04 -15.52
N SER A 107 -4.95 -7.51 -14.33
CA SER A 107 -3.94 -6.85 -13.49
C SER A 107 -3.96 -7.48 -12.10
N PRO A 108 -3.26 -8.61 -11.89
CA PRO A 108 -3.22 -9.25 -10.58
C PRO A 108 -2.59 -8.34 -9.53
N ASN A 109 -3.27 -8.20 -8.38
CA ASN A 109 -2.72 -7.48 -7.25
C ASN A 109 -1.91 -8.43 -6.37
N VAL A 110 -0.61 -8.42 -6.56
CA VAL A 110 0.32 -9.12 -5.65
C VAL A 110 0.77 -8.16 -4.55
N PRO A 111 1.01 -8.65 -3.31
CA PRO A 111 1.39 -7.76 -2.22
C PRO A 111 2.71 -7.05 -2.51
N VAL A 112 2.80 -5.79 -2.13
CA VAL A 112 4.06 -5.04 -2.16
C VAL A 112 5.05 -5.75 -1.27
N TYR A 113 4.57 -6.29 -0.13
CA TYR A 113 5.36 -6.91 0.90
C TYR A 113 4.77 -8.23 1.44
N GLY A 114 5.65 -9.20 1.72
CA GLY A 114 5.26 -10.48 2.28
C GLY A 114 4.70 -11.47 1.26
N GLU A 115 4.12 -12.54 1.76
CA GLU A 115 3.51 -13.61 0.98
C GLU A 115 1.98 -13.54 1.05
N GLY A 116 1.34 -14.31 0.17
CA GLY A 116 -0.12 -14.37 0.05
C GLY A 116 -0.71 -13.28 -0.82
N VAL A 117 -1.84 -13.56 -1.42
CA VAL A 117 -2.59 -12.64 -2.30
C VAL A 117 -3.97 -12.42 -1.72
N CYS A 118 -4.46 -11.20 -1.82
CA CYS A 118 -5.85 -10.88 -1.48
C CYS A 118 -6.78 -11.32 -2.62
N ASP A 119 -6.86 -12.62 -2.86
CA ASP A 119 -7.73 -13.21 -3.89
C ASP A 119 -9.15 -13.53 -3.36
N LYS A 120 -9.97 -14.14 -4.22
CA LYS A 120 -11.36 -14.51 -3.87
C LYS A 120 -11.44 -15.42 -2.65
N ALA A 121 -10.56 -16.42 -2.54
CA ALA A 121 -10.55 -17.35 -1.42
C ALA A 121 -10.23 -16.64 -0.11
N PHE A 122 -9.14 -15.85 -0.10
CA PHE A 122 -8.73 -15.06 1.06
C PHE A 122 -9.80 -14.04 1.50
N ILE A 123 -10.45 -13.39 0.54
CA ILE A 123 -11.55 -12.44 0.82
C ILE A 123 -12.73 -13.17 1.48
N LEU A 124 -13.15 -14.32 0.94
CA LEU A 124 -14.27 -15.08 1.48
C LEU A 124 -13.98 -15.67 2.87
N GLU A 125 -12.76 -16.13 3.12
CA GLU A 125 -12.31 -16.56 4.45
C GLU A 125 -12.35 -15.44 5.50
N ASN A 126 -12.15 -14.18 5.08
CA ASN A 126 -12.16 -13.02 5.97
C ASN A 126 -13.44 -12.19 5.89
N ILE A 127 -14.52 -12.74 5.31
CA ILE A 127 -15.73 -11.98 5.00
C ILE A 127 -16.38 -11.32 6.24
N GLU A 128 -16.30 -11.95 7.41
CA GLU A 128 -16.83 -11.38 8.66
C GLU A 128 -16.05 -10.13 9.11
N LYS A 129 -14.71 -10.14 8.96
CA LYS A 129 -13.88 -8.96 9.24
C LYS A 129 -14.17 -7.83 8.25
N ILE A 130 -14.33 -8.18 6.98
CA ILE A 130 -14.65 -7.23 5.91
C ILE A 130 -16.03 -6.61 6.14
N GLN A 131 -17.05 -7.41 6.50
CA GLN A 131 -18.36 -6.91 6.85
C GLN A 131 -18.30 -5.96 8.05
N LYS A 132 -17.60 -6.36 9.11
CA LYS A 132 -17.39 -5.52 10.29
C LYS A 132 -16.72 -4.18 9.95
N LEU A 133 -15.71 -4.19 9.05
CA LEU A 133 -15.10 -2.95 8.57
C LEU A 133 -16.12 -2.11 7.80
N TYR A 134 -16.81 -2.70 6.82
CA TYR A 134 -17.80 -2.00 5.98
C TYR A 134 -18.84 -1.26 6.81
N ASP A 135 -19.36 -1.93 7.86
CA ASP A 135 -20.34 -1.35 8.78
C ASP A 135 -19.78 -0.21 9.63
N CYS A 136 -18.45 -0.20 9.84
CA CYS A 136 -17.74 0.80 10.63
C CYS A 136 -17.24 2.01 9.83
N LEU A 137 -17.24 1.93 8.48
CA LEU A 137 -16.78 3.04 7.65
C LEU A 137 -17.71 4.25 7.76
N ALA A 138 -17.12 5.42 7.87
CA ALA A 138 -17.83 6.65 8.22
C ALA A 138 -18.66 7.23 7.08
N ASP A 139 -18.28 6.97 5.81
CA ASP A 139 -18.98 7.51 4.64
C ASP A 139 -19.15 6.49 3.51
N ASP A 140 -20.03 6.82 2.56
CA ASP A 140 -20.34 5.96 1.42
C ASP A 140 -19.18 5.87 0.43
N LEU A 141 -18.36 6.93 0.30
CA LEU A 141 -17.17 6.89 -0.54
C LEU A 141 -16.19 5.81 -0.06
N SER A 142 -15.97 5.71 1.25
CA SER A 142 -15.13 4.66 1.85
C SER A 142 -15.66 3.26 1.57
N ARG A 143 -16.99 3.06 1.63
CA ARG A 143 -17.64 1.79 1.29
C ARG A 143 -17.48 1.45 -0.19
N LYS A 144 -17.63 2.43 -1.07
CA LYS A 144 -17.38 2.29 -2.52
C LYS A 144 -15.92 1.92 -2.79
N ILE A 145 -14.96 2.58 -2.15
CA ILE A 145 -13.53 2.29 -2.29
C ILE A 145 -13.23 0.86 -1.81
N LEU A 146 -13.70 0.45 -0.64
CA LEU A 146 -13.52 -0.92 -0.15
C LEU A 146 -14.04 -1.93 -1.17
N MET A 147 -15.28 -1.77 -1.62
CA MET A 147 -15.89 -2.70 -2.59
C MET A 147 -15.17 -2.69 -3.94
N SER A 148 -14.72 -1.54 -4.41
CA SER A 148 -13.91 -1.36 -5.63
C SER A 148 -12.63 -2.19 -5.56
N VAL A 149 -11.84 -2.03 -4.48
CA VAL A 149 -10.59 -2.76 -4.27
C VAL A 149 -10.82 -4.27 -4.14
N LEU A 150 -11.85 -4.70 -3.39
CA LEU A 150 -12.16 -6.13 -3.25
C LEU A 150 -12.61 -6.77 -4.57
N LYS A 151 -13.46 -6.09 -5.35
CA LYS A 151 -13.89 -6.55 -6.67
C LYS A 151 -12.71 -6.65 -7.63
N TYR A 152 -11.85 -5.64 -7.65
CA TYR A 152 -10.61 -5.66 -8.42
C TYR A 152 -9.70 -6.83 -8.02
N ASN A 153 -9.48 -7.06 -6.74
CA ASN A 153 -8.65 -8.16 -6.25
C ASN A 153 -9.19 -9.54 -6.65
N ILE A 154 -10.51 -9.69 -6.75
CA ILE A 154 -11.15 -10.93 -7.20
C ILE A 154 -10.99 -11.11 -8.71
N THR A 155 -11.28 -10.05 -9.49
CA THR A 155 -11.44 -10.16 -10.95
C THR A 155 -10.19 -9.82 -11.74
N GLY A 156 -9.27 -9.03 -11.18
CA GLY A 156 -8.14 -8.45 -11.92
C GLY A 156 -8.53 -7.36 -12.92
N GLU A 157 -9.79 -6.92 -12.92
CA GLU A 157 -10.32 -5.93 -13.86
C GLU A 157 -10.07 -4.51 -13.38
N ILE A 158 -9.25 -3.76 -14.10
CA ILE A 158 -8.85 -2.38 -13.80
C ILE A 158 -10.07 -1.43 -13.69
N GLY A 159 -11.16 -1.73 -14.43
CA GLY A 159 -12.36 -0.91 -14.43
C GLY A 159 -12.94 -0.69 -13.04
N TYR A 160 -12.79 -1.64 -12.13
CA TYR A 160 -13.25 -1.48 -10.74
C TYR A 160 -12.48 -0.41 -9.97
N LEU A 161 -11.23 -0.09 -10.35
CA LEU A 161 -10.43 0.94 -9.69
C LEU A 161 -10.74 2.37 -10.17
N GLN A 162 -11.49 2.50 -11.28
CA GLN A 162 -11.86 3.78 -11.88
C GLN A 162 -13.17 4.26 -11.25
N LEU A 163 -13.08 5.11 -10.24
CA LEU A 163 -14.23 5.77 -9.62
C LEU A 163 -14.34 7.19 -10.17
N GLU A 164 -15.56 7.66 -10.43
CA GLU A 164 -15.83 9.00 -10.99
C GLU A 164 -15.62 10.13 -9.97
N GLU A 165 -15.57 9.79 -8.68
CA GLU A 165 -15.48 10.74 -7.58
C GLU A 165 -14.01 11.05 -7.24
N ASP A 166 -13.73 12.23 -6.65
CA ASP A 166 -12.43 12.49 -6.01
C ASP A 166 -12.25 11.53 -4.83
N THR A 167 -11.39 10.55 -5.04
CA THR A 167 -11.18 9.46 -4.10
C THR A 167 -10.10 9.76 -3.05
N PHE A 168 -9.45 10.94 -3.09
CA PHE A 168 -8.37 11.30 -2.17
C PHE A 168 -8.59 12.64 -1.45
N SER A 169 -9.83 12.96 -1.12
CA SER A 169 -10.14 14.12 -0.29
C SER A 169 -10.04 13.80 1.20
N TYR A 170 -9.39 14.67 1.96
CA TYR A 170 -9.36 14.55 3.42
C TYR A 170 -10.71 14.93 4.04
N PRO A 171 -11.14 14.22 5.11
CA PRO A 171 -12.26 14.69 5.93
C PRO A 171 -11.99 16.10 6.48
N ASN A 172 -13.06 16.88 6.66
CA ASN A 172 -12.91 18.24 7.13
C ASN A 172 -12.17 18.32 8.48
N GLY A 173 -11.17 19.17 8.54
CA GLY A 173 -10.35 19.34 9.75
C GLY A 173 -9.32 18.24 10.03
N PHE A 174 -9.16 17.25 9.15
CA PHE A 174 -8.13 16.20 9.30
C PHE A 174 -6.73 16.83 9.30
N PHE A 175 -5.88 16.42 10.23
CA PHE A 175 -4.54 16.97 10.52
C PHE A 175 -4.51 18.46 10.94
N ARG A 176 -5.60 19.21 10.86
CA ARG A 176 -5.61 20.62 11.24
C ARG A 176 -5.42 20.80 12.74
N HIS A 177 -4.63 21.82 13.10
CA HIS A 177 -4.33 22.20 14.48
C HIS A 177 -3.60 21.12 15.31
N SER A 178 -3.05 20.12 14.65
CA SER A 178 -2.15 19.17 15.31
C SER A 178 -0.82 19.86 15.61
N LYS A 179 -0.39 19.85 16.86
CA LYS A 179 0.86 20.48 17.26
C LYS A 179 2.06 19.55 17.15
N ARG A 180 1.89 18.29 17.53
CA ARG A 180 2.94 17.26 17.44
C ARG A 180 2.53 16.22 16.41
N HIS A 181 3.42 15.98 15.45
CA HIS A 181 3.23 14.99 14.39
C HIS A 181 4.27 13.88 14.45
N ILE A 182 3.87 12.68 14.10
CA ILE A 182 4.78 11.53 13.90
C ILE A 182 4.64 11.06 12.46
N ASP A 183 5.76 11.00 11.74
CA ASP A 183 5.86 10.45 10.39
C ASP A 183 6.67 9.16 10.41
N VAL A 184 6.02 8.04 10.16
CA VAL A 184 6.62 6.71 10.09
C VAL A 184 6.76 6.29 8.63
N GLY A 185 7.99 5.97 8.22
CA GLY A 185 8.36 5.79 6.82
C GLY A 185 8.45 7.14 6.11
N ALA A 186 9.27 8.03 6.66
CA ALA A 186 9.38 9.40 6.17
C ALA A 186 10.17 9.54 4.85
N TYR A 187 10.76 8.43 4.35
CA TYR A 187 11.50 8.34 3.09
C TYR A 187 12.52 9.47 2.93
N ASP A 188 12.33 10.37 2.00
CA ASP A 188 13.19 11.54 1.78
C ASP A 188 12.63 12.84 2.38
N GLY A 189 11.50 12.78 3.12
CA GLY A 189 10.91 13.89 3.86
C GLY A 189 9.79 14.65 3.13
N ASP A 190 9.29 14.13 2.02
CA ASP A 190 8.21 14.76 1.25
C ASP A 190 6.94 14.98 2.09
N SER A 191 6.47 13.96 2.80
CA SER A 191 5.32 14.04 3.70
C SER A 191 5.56 14.96 4.91
N VAL A 192 6.80 15.03 5.41
CA VAL A 192 7.17 15.96 6.48
C VAL A 192 7.07 17.40 6.01
N LEU A 193 7.56 17.69 4.79
CA LEU A 193 7.46 19.02 4.16
C LEU A 193 6.01 19.40 3.91
N GLU A 194 5.21 18.48 3.38
CA GLU A 194 3.77 18.70 3.14
C GLU A 194 3.04 19.02 4.45
N TYR A 195 3.27 18.20 5.50
CA TYR A 195 2.66 18.45 6.80
C TYR A 195 3.08 19.80 7.40
N ALA A 196 4.37 20.16 7.35
CA ALA A 196 4.88 21.43 7.88
C ALA A 196 4.28 22.64 7.15
N ALA A 197 4.13 22.55 5.82
CA ALA A 197 3.48 23.59 5.02
C ALA A 197 1.99 23.73 5.35
N TYR A 198 1.31 22.62 5.63
CA TYR A 198 -0.11 22.62 5.98
C TYR A 198 -0.39 23.09 7.42
N ASN A 199 0.55 22.90 8.35
CA ASN A 199 0.43 23.19 9.78
C ASN A 199 1.57 24.11 10.26
N GLU A 200 1.64 25.35 9.81
CA GLU A 200 2.71 26.31 10.14
C GLU A 200 2.98 26.50 11.65
N ALA A 201 1.97 26.23 12.50
CA ALA A 201 2.04 26.37 13.96
C ALA A 201 2.40 25.06 14.69
N TYR A 202 2.94 24.04 14.00
CA TYR A 202 3.37 22.81 14.67
C TYR A 202 4.45 23.07 15.73
N ALA A 203 4.44 22.28 16.80
CA ALA A 203 5.46 22.34 17.86
C ALA A 203 6.71 21.55 17.45
N ASP A 204 6.52 20.29 17.07
CA ASP A 204 7.59 19.41 16.58
C ASP A 204 7.03 18.30 15.65
N ILE A 205 7.95 17.71 14.87
CA ILE A 205 7.69 16.55 14.03
C ILE A 205 8.77 15.50 14.30
N ALA A 206 8.36 14.28 14.65
CA ALA A 206 9.26 13.12 14.75
C ALA A 206 9.15 12.26 13.49
N ALA A 207 10.22 12.16 12.72
CA ALA A 207 10.26 11.47 11.45
C ALA A 207 11.18 10.24 11.50
N PHE A 208 10.63 9.06 11.19
CA PHE A 208 11.33 7.78 11.26
C PHE A 208 11.58 7.23 9.86
N GLU A 209 12.84 6.95 9.53
CA GLU A 209 13.24 6.33 8.28
C GLU A 209 14.38 5.32 8.53
N PRO A 210 14.14 4.02 8.28
CA PRO A 210 15.12 2.98 8.55
C PRO A 210 16.25 2.90 7.52
N ASP A 211 15.98 3.21 6.23
CA ASP A 211 17.03 3.17 5.20
C ASP A 211 18.01 4.34 5.35
N LYS A 212 19.31 4.03 5.45
CA LYS A 212 20.35 5.04 5.67
C LYS A 212 20.47 6.07 4.53
N ALA A 213 20.21 5.64 3.29
CA ALA A 213 20.32 6.54 2.14
C ALA A 213 19.14 7.52 2.09
N ASN A 214 17.93 7.00 2.33
CA ASN A 214 16.71 7.82 2.44
C ASN A 214 16.77 8.72 3.68
N PHE A 215 17.20 8.20 4.82
CA PHE A 215 17.40 9.00 6.03
C PHE A 215 18.36 10.19 5.82
N LYS A 216 19.42 10.00 5.04
CA LYS A 216 20.34 11.11 4.68
C LYS A 216 19.60 12.18 3.87
N LYS A 217 18.75 11.79 2.91
CA LYS A 217 17.95 12.71 2.12
C LYS A 217 16.90 13.42 3.01
N LEU A 218 16.18 12.66 3.86
CA LEU A 218 15.25 13.19 4.85
C LEU A 218 15.90 14.34 5.64
N LYS A 219 17.06 14.12 6.23
CA LYS A 219 17.78 15.16 6.98
C LYS A 219 18.17 16.36 6.14
N GLN A 220 18.55 16.15 4.88
CA GLN A 220 18.90 17.24 3.97
C GLN A 220 17.68 18.08 3.57
N ASN A 221 16.60 17.42 3.19
CA ASN A 221 15.39 18.07 2.69
C ASN A 221 14.62 18.83 3.80
N THR A 222 14.72 18.35 5.05
CA THR A 222 14.04 18.96 6.20
C THR A 222 14.95 19.91 7.02
N ALA A 223 16.19 20.18 6.58
CA ALA A 223 17.18 20.95 7.35
C ALA A 223 16.75 22.38 7.69
N GLU A 224 15.90 23.02 6.88
CA GLU A 224 15.39 24.36 7.10
C GLU A 224 14.12 24.40 7.95
N LEU A 225 13.52 23.25 8.23
CA LEU A 225 12.36 23.17 9.09
C LEU A 225 12.75 23.23 10.57
N ARG A 226 11.95 23.91 11.38
CA ARG A 226 12.17 23.98 12.83
C ARG A 226 11.69 22.69 13.52
N ASN A 227 12.37 22.32 14.61
CA ASN A 227 11.92 21.28 15.54
C ASN A 227 11.59 19.93 14.86
N ILE A 228 12.45 19.46 13.95
CA ILE A 228 12.33 18.16 13.32
C ILE A 228 13.28 17.17 14.02
N LEU A 229 12.71 16.08 14.52
CA LEU A 229 13.42 14.96 15.14
C LEU A 229 13.52 13.80 14.14
N CYS A 230 14.63 13.73 13.40
CA CYS A 230 14.87 12.65 12.43
C CYS A 230 15.52 11.44 13.15
N GLU A 231 14.90 10.28 13.05
CA GLU A 231 15.32 9.03 13.66
C GLU A 231 15.64 7.98 12.59
N ASN A 232 16.92 7.51 12.53
CA ASN A 232 17.25 6.37 11.68
C ASN A 232 16.85 5.07 12.37
N ALA A 233 15.57 4.75 12.30
CA ALA A 233 14.94 3.60 12.93
C ALA A 233 13.67 3.20 12.21
N ALA A 234 13.30 1.93 12.33
CA ALA A 234 11.99 1.45 11.98
C ALA A 234 11.06 1.50 13.20
N VAL A 235 9.81 1.87 12.98
CA VAL A 235 8.79 1.78 14.03
C VAL A 235 8.20 0.36 14.03
N ALA A 236 8.14 -0.25 15.22
CA ALA A 236 7.68 -1.61 15.42
C ALA A 236 6.91 -1.77 16.74
N ASP A 237 6.46 -2.99 17.02
CA ASP A 237 5.80 -3.34 18.28
C ASP A 237 6.78 -3.60 19.44
N LYS A 238 8.10 -3.58 19.17
CA LYS A 238 9.19 -3.82 20.12
C LYS A 238 10.35 -2.83 19.93
N ASP A 239 10.95 -2.42 21.03
CA ASP A 239 12.25 -1.75 21.02
C ASP A 239 13.37 -2.77 20.83
N GLY A 240 14.43 -2.40 20.10
CA GLY A 240 15.58 -3.25 19.88
C GLY A 240 16.23 -3.10 18.52
N ALA A 241 16.51 -4.23 17.90
CA ALA A 241 17.06 -4.30 16.55
C ALA A 241 16.43 -5.47 15.78
N SER A 242 16.24 -5.29 14.49
CA SER A 242 15.74 -6.32 13.58
C SER A 242 16.69 -6.49 12.40
N GLY A 243 16.75 -7.71 11.85
CA GLY A 243 17.51 -7.99 10.65
C GLY A 243 16.95 -7.33 9.40
N VAL A 244 17.80 -7.11 8.40
CA VAL A 244 17.42 -6.58 7.08
C VAL A 244 17.22 -7.76 6.14
N MET A 245 16.01 -8.01 5.66
CA MET A 245 15.68 -9.13 4.76
C MET A 245 15.92 -8.83 3.28
N GLY A 246 16.07 -7.57 2.89
CA GLY A 246 16.32 -7.19 1.51
C GLY A 246 16.33 -5.69 1.29
N LYS A 247 16.89 -5.28 0.16
CA LYS A 247 16.77 -3.93 -0.37
C LYS A 247 15.82 -4.01 -1.57
N GLY A 248 14.57 -3.64 -1.39
CA GLY A 248 13.65 -3.43 -2.50
C GLY A 248 13.88 -2.09 -3.18
N ASN A 249 13.31 -1.88 -4.35
CA ASN A 249 13.40 -0.61 -5.08
C ASN A 249 12.78 0.58 -4.32
N ARG A 250 11.98 0.32 -3.27
CA ARG A 250 11.26 1.34 -2.47
C ARG A 250 11.71 1.43 -1.01
N GLY A 251 12.56 0.52 -0.51
CA GLY A 251 12.98 0.61 0.88
C GLY A 251 13.66 -0.65 1.43
N THR A 252 13.95 -0.60 2.72
CA THR A 252 14.60 -1.66 3.48
C THR A 252 13.55 -2.45 4.27
N PHE A 253 13.53 -3.75 4.10
CA PHE A 253 12.59 -4.65 4.78
C PHE A 253 13.18 -5.26 6.04
N LEU A 254 12.38 -5.36 7.09
CA LEU A 254 12.76 -6.00 8.34
C LEU A 254 12.29 -7.46 8.38
N GLY A 255 13.14 -8.35 8.90
CA GLY A 255 12.80 -9.75 9.12
C GLY A 255 13.84 -10.50 9.92
N GLU A 256 13.50 -11.70 10.39
CA GLU A 256 14.44 -12.58 11.10
C GLU A 256 15.43 -13.20 10.11
N GLY A 257 16.72 -13.14 10.42
CA GLY A 257 17.79 -13.80 9.64
C GLY A 257 18.43 -12.97 8.52
N GLY A 258 18.08 -11.69 8.37
CA GLY A 258 18.68 -10.80 7.36
C GLY A 258 20.08 -10.31 7.73
N SER A 259 20.87 -9.89 6.71
CA SER A 259 22.19 -9.28 6.91
C SER A 259 22.04 -7.81 7.29
N GLY A 260 22.66 -7.41 8.39
CA GLY A 260 22.57 -6.04 8.94
C GLY A 260 21.58 -5.94 10.08
N SER A 261 21.62 -4.82 10.79
CA SER A 261 20.75 -4.54 11.93
C SER A 261 20.19 -3.13 11.82
N ILE A 262 18.88 -3.03 11.91
CA ILE A 262 18.16 -1.75 11.98
C ILE A 262 17.58 -1.60 13.37
N ARG A 263 17.77 -0.43 13.96
CA ARG A 263 17.14 -0.07 15.23
C ARG A 263 15.61 -0.08 15.06
N THR A 264 14.93 -0.76 15.96
CA THR A 264 13.47 -0.72 16.05
C THR A 264 13.04 0.08 17.27
N VAL A 265 11.96 0.82 17.12
CA VAL A 265 11.41 1.71 18.14
C VAL A 265 9.92 1.47 18.30
N LYS A 266 9.49 1.30 19.53
CA LYS A 266 8.08 1.28 19.90
C LYS A 266 7.63 2.70 20.23
N LEU A 267 6.63 3.25 19.54
CA LEU A 267 6.16 4.62 19.73
C LEU A 267 5.65 4.87 21.16
N ASP A 268 5.01 3.88 21.77
CA ASP A 268 4.57 3.96 23.18
C ASP A 268 5.73 4.21 24.16
N THR A 269 6.94 3.70 23.85
CA THR A 269 8.14 3.92 24.65
C THR A 269 8.84 5.22 24.26
N TYR A 270 8.98 5.48 22.96
CA TYR A 270 9.61 6.69 22.43
C TYR A 270 8.96 7.96 22.97
N CYS A 271 7.64 8.06 22.88
CA CYS A 271 6.90 9.24 23.33
C CYS A 271 6.86 9.43 24.85
N ARG A 272 7.39 8.49 25.65
CA ARG A 272 7.55 8.66 27.11
C ARG A 272 8.91 9.22 27.52
N GLN A 273 9.84 9.31 26.57
CA GLN A 273 11.17 9.83 26.90
C GLN A 273 11.09 11.31 27.30
N PRO A 274 11.77 11.73 28.39
CA PRO A 274 11.66 13.10 28.90
C PRO A 274 12.06 14.18 27.89
N ASN A 275 13.05 13.88 27.03
CA ASN A 275 13.51 14.79 25.98
C ASN A 275 12.53 14.91 24.78
N ILE A 276 11.57 13.97 24.65
CA ILE A 276 10.58 13.97 23.58
C ILE A 276 9.27 14.60 24.03
N ASN A 277 8.90 14.44 25.31
CA ASN A 277 7.63 14.90 25.87
C ASN A 277 7.80 15.84 27.06
N ALA A 278 8.85 16.64 27.07
CA ALA A 278 9.16 17.57 28.15
C ALA A 278 8.06 18.63 28.39
N ASP A 279 7.38 19.03 27.34
CA ASP A 279 6.34 20.06 27.35
C ASP A 279 4.91 19.52 27.58
N GLY A 280 4.75 18.18 27.62
CA GLY A 280 3.44 17.52 27.78
C GLY A 280 2.48 17.70 26.62
N VAL A 281 2.93 18.19 25.46
CA VAL A 281 2.10 18.35 24.25
C VAL A 281 1.73 16.97 23.69
N PRO A 282 0.43 16.64 23.57
CA PRO A 282 0.04 15.34 23.04
C PRO A 282 0.36 15.21 21.54
N VAL A 283 0.63 13.98 21.11
CA VAL A 283 0.68 13.66 19.67
C VAL A 283 -0.72 13.85 19.11
N GLY A 284 -0.85 14.78 18.19
CA GLY A 284 -2.14 15.15 17.59
C GLY A 284 -2.37 14.53 16.21
N SER A 285 -1.31 14.05 15.55
CA SER A 285 -1.42 13.36 14.25
C SER A 285 -0.28 12.39 14.00
N MET A 286 -0.56 11.38 13.17
CA MET A 286 0.40 10.36 12.75
C MET A 286 0.18 10.02 11.26
N LYS A 287 1.27 9.94 10.48
CA LYS A 287 1.29 9.27 9.17
C LYS A 287 2.10 8.00 9.32
N ILE A 288 1.61 6.89 8.76
CA ILE A 288 2.28 5.58 8.78
C ILE A 288 2.26 5.00 7.37
N ASP A 289 3.44 4.84 6.81
CA ASP A 289 3.68 4.21 5.52
C ASP A 289 5.02 3.45 5.62
N ALA A 290 4.95 2.30 6.28
CA ALA A 290 6.11 1.58 6.81
C ALA A 290 6.46 0.33 5.99
N GLU A 291 6.11 0.32 4.69
CA GLU A 291 6.49 -0.73 3.74
C GLU A 291 6.25 -2.15 4.28
N GLY A 292 5.05 -2.37 4.85
CA GLY A 292 4.60 -3.65 5.39
C GLY A 292 4.84 -3.87 6.88
N MET A 293 5.39 -2.88 7.61
CA MET A 293 5.47 -2.86 9.07
C MET A 293 4.32 -2.06 9.72
N ASP A 294 3.34 -1.65 8.93
CA ASP A 294 2.26 -0.75 9.33
C ASP A 294 1.45 -1.30 10.53
N ARG A 295 1.15 -2.60 10.53
CA ARG A 295 0.46 -3.25 11.68
C ARG A 295 1.28 -3.22 12.95
N GLN A 296 2.59 -3.49 12.84
CA GLN A 296 3.51 -3.46 13.98
C GLN A 296 3.68 -2.03 14.49
N ALA A 297 3.72 -1.04 13.61
CA ALA A 297 3.77 0.37 13.97
C ALA A 297 2.51 0.78 14.77
N ILE A 298 1.32 0.41 14.32
CA ILE A 298 0.06 0.64 15.06
C ILE A 298 0.06 -0.10 16.40
N ALA A 299 0.48 -1.38 16.43
CA ALA A 299 0.55 -2.16 17.66
C ALA A 299 1.54 -1.53 18.67
N GLY A 300 2.68 -1.00 18.18
CA GLY A 300 3.66 -0.28 18.99
C GLY A 300 3.20 1.11 19.49
N ALA A 301 2.12 1.63 18.92
CA ALA A 301 1.51 2.91 19.27
C ALA A 301 0.17 2.77 20.01
N ALA A 302 -0.25 1.58 20.39
CA ALA A 302 -1.61 1.33 20.86
C ALA A 302 -2.00 2.19 22.09
N ASN A 303 -1.12 2.34 23.08
CA ASN A 303 -1.37 3.20 24.24
C ASN A 303 -1.35 4.70 23.88
N LEU A 304 -0.48 5.11 22.97
CA LEU A 304 -0.43 6.47 22.45
C LEU A 304 -1.74 6.80 21.74
N ILE A 305 -2.20 5.92 20.84
CA ILE A 305 -3.48 6.08 20.12
C ILE A 305 -4.64 6.19 21.09
N TYR A 306 -4.72 5.30 22.09
CA TYR A 306 -5.77 5.33 23.10
C TYR A 306 -5.78 6.63 23.92
N LYS A 307 -4.60 7.10 24.34
CA LYS A 307 -4.48 8.28 25.24
C LYS A 307 -4.60 9.59 24.50
N ASN A 308 -3.90 9.74 23.38
CA ASN A 308 -3.75 11.01 22.69
C ASN A 308 -4.81 11.20 21.60
N ARG A 309 -5.38 10.10 21.07
CA ARG A 309 -6.41 10.11 20.02
C ARG A 309 -6.02 10.92 18.80
N PRO A 310 -4.80 10.69 18.24
CA PRO A 310 -4.33 11.44 17.08
C PRO A 310 -5.21 11.19 15.84
N ASP A 311 -5.19 12.14 14.90
CA ASP A 311 -5.57 11.83 13.52
C ASP A 311 -4.53 10.89 12.91
N ILE A 312 -4.95 9.79 12.27
CA ILE A 312 -4.05 8.78 11.74
C ILE A 312 -4.29 8.60 10.25
N LEU A 313 -3.25 8.80 9.45
CA LEU A 313 -3.17 8.41 8.05
C LEU A 313 -2.28 7.17 7.97
N VAL A 314 -2.79 6.04 7.48
CA VAL A 314 -1.99 4.83 7.37
C VAL A 314 -2.22 4.11 6.04
N ALA A 315 -1.12 3.65 5.41
CA ALA A 315 -1.16 2.80 4.23
C ALA A 315 -1.80 1.43 4.56
N VAL A 316 -2.72 0.96 3.70
CA VAL A 316 -3.45 -0.29 3.92
C VAL A 316 -3.39 -1.23 2.71
N TYR A 317 -2.29 -1.17 1.94
CA TYR A 317 -2.13 -1.89 0.68
C TYR A 317 -0.86 -2.75 0.60
N HIS A 318 0.02 -2.70 1.60
CA HIS A 318 1.30 -3.40 1.54
C HIS A 318 1.16 -4.91 1.63
N ARG A 319 0.26 -5.43 2.46
CA ARG A 319 -0.01 -6.86 2.65
C ARG A 319 -1.45 -7.21 2.32
N ALA A 320 -1.71 -8.46 2.00
CA ALA A 320 -3.01 -8.96 1.55
C ALA A 320 -4.20 -8.57 2.45
N GLY A 321 -4.03 -8.54 3.77
CA GLY A 321 -5.11 -8.26 4.71
C GLY A 321 -5.12 -6.84 5.29
N ASP A 322 -4.15 -5.97 4.94
CA ASP A 322 -4.00 -4.66 5.58
C ASP A 322 -5.24 -3.78 5.43
N ILE A 323 -5.93 -3.88 4.30
CA ILE A 323 -7.12 -3.07 4.01
C ILE A 323 -8.25 -3.24 5.05
N PHE A 324 -8.34 -4.38 5.73
CA PHE A 324 -9.34 -4.61 6.79
C PHE A 324 -8.73 -4.86 8.17
N GLU A 325 -7.52 -5.36 8.27
CA GLU A 325 -6.91 -5.66 9.57
C GLU A 325 -6.40 -4.40 10.27
N ILE A 326 -5.76 -3.47 9.56
CA ILE A 326 -5.28 -2.21 10.14
C ILE A 326 -6.44 -1.33 10.65
N PRO A 327 -7.52 -1.10 9.87
CA PRO A 327 -8.68 -0.36 10.37
C PRO A 327 -9.30 -0.98 11.63
N LEU A 328 -9.44 -2.30 11.67
CA LEU A 328 -9.99 -2.99 12.84
C LEU A 328 -9.05 -2.93 14.04
N LEU A 329 -7.72 -2.94 13.82
CA LEU A 329 -6.73 -2.78 14.88
C LEU A 329 -6.84 -1.40 15.54
N ILE A 330 -6.97 -0.33 14.76
CA ILE A 330 -7.17 1.04 15.27
C ILE A 330 -8.48 1.14 16.06
N ARG A 331 -9.55 0.54 15.54
CA ARG A 331 -10.83 0.51 16.27
C ARG A 331 -10.77 -0.27 17.58
N ASN A 332 -9.92 -1.25 17.68
CA ASN A 332 -9.70 -1.96 18.95
C ASN A 332 -8.94 -1.09 19.96
N CYS A 333 -8.13 -0.13 19.52
CA CYS A 333 -7.52 0.87 20.43
C CYS A 333 -8.57 1.84 20.96
N ASP A 334 -9.46 2.35 20.12
CA ASP A 334 -10.59 3.19 20.51
C ASP A 334 -11.73 3.05 19.47
N TYR A 335 -12.85 2.44 19.91
CA TYR A 335 -14.02 2.16 19.04
C TYR A 335 -14.73 3.42 18.49
N LYS A 336 -14.42 4.59 19.03
CA LYS A 336 -15.03 5.86 18.60
C LYS A 336 -14.31 6.52 17.42
N TYR A 337 -13.23 5.95 16.88
CA TYR A 337 -12.63 6.45 15.66
C TYR A 337 -13.62 6.35 14.49
N LYS A 338 -13.77 7.44 13.76
CA LYS A 338 -14.39 7.48 12.44
C LYS A 338 -13.33 7.02 11.43
N LEU A 339 -13.67 6.06 10.59
CA LEU A 339 -12.76 5.42 9.65
C LEU A 339 -13.16 5.80 8.22
N TYR A 340 -12.21 6.35 7.48
CA TYR A 340 -12.39 6.72 6.07
C TYR A 340 -11.34 6.01 5.22
N LEU A 341 -11.77 5.36 4.16
CA LEU A 341 -10.84 4.87 3.13
C LEU A 341 -10.72 5.89 2.01
N ARG A 342 -9.47 6.12 1.58
CA ARG A 342 -9.15 6.99 0.44
C ARG A 342 -8.13 6.29 -0.43
N LYS A 343 -8.15 6.55 -1.73
CA LYS A 343 -7.18 5.98 -2.67
C LYS A 343 -6.78 7.00 -3.71
N LYS A 344 -5.54 6.96 -4.15
CA LYS A 344 -5.10 7.66 -5.36
C LYS A 344 -5.43 6.82 -6.60
N GLU A 345 -5.40 7.45 -7.76
CA GLU A 345 -5.50 6.74 -9.04
C GLU A 345 -4.23 5.93 -9.27
N TYR A 346 -4.31 4.65 -9.00
CA TYR A 346 -3.19 3.73 -9.13
C TYR A 346 -3.66 2.35 -9.61
N VAL A 347 -2.86 1.71 -10.46
CA VAL A 347 -3.01 0.31 -10.87
C VAL A 347 -1.69 -0.39 -10.59
N PRO A 348 -1.66 -1.48 -9.83
CA PRO A 348 -2.74 -2.17 -9.12
C PRO A 348 -3.37 -1.32 -8.00
N ALA A 349 -4.18 -1.90 -7.12
CA ALA A 349 -4.84 -1.21 -6.01
C ALA A 349 -3.85 -0.81 -4.88
N TRP A 350 -2.81 -0.08 -5.23
CA TRP A 350 -1.86 0.55 -4.31
C TRP A 350 -2.31 1.98 -3.99
N ASP A 351 -1.60 2.65 -3.08
CA ASP A 351 -1.94 3.99 -2.60
C ASP A 351 -3.38 4.08 -2.05
N VAL A 352 -3.79 3.03 -1.33
CA VAL A 352 -5.01 2.99 -0.52
C VAL A 352 -4.64 3.32 0.93
N PHE A 353 -5.29 4.33 1.48
CA PHE A 353 -5.02 4.82 2.82
C PHE A 353 -6.27 4.76 3.69
N LEU A 354 -6.06 4.43 4.95
CA LEU A 354 -7.04 4.65 6.00
C LEU A 354 -6.76 5.99 6.66
N LEU A 355 -7.81 6.80 6.80
CA LEU A 355 -7.83 7.99 7.61
C LEU A 355 -8.72 7.71 8.82
N ALA A 356 -8.15 7.81 10.02
CA ALA A 356 -8.88 7.61 11.26
C ALA A 356 -8.85 8.87 12.11
N THR A 357 -10.01 9.38 12.50
CA THR A 357 -10.12 10.61 13.29
C THR A 357 -11.19 10.50 14.37
N ARG A 358 -11.03 11.30 15.42
CA ARG A 358 -12.02 11.48 16.48
C ARG A 358 -12.79 12.80 16.37
N LYS A 359 -12.45 13.60 15.38
CA LYS A 359 -13.12 14.88 15.10
C LYS A 359 -14.48 14.65 14.39
N ASP A 360 -15.39 15.55 14.66
CA ASP A 360 -16.72 15.58 14.00
C ASP A 360 -16.67 16.20 12.61
#